data_9744df629b359a3a6580c99968741c05
#
_entry.id   9744df629b359a3a6580c99968741c05
#
_cell.length_a   1.000
_cell.length_b   1.000
_cell.length_c   1.000
_cell.angle_alpha   90.00
_cell.angle_beta   90.00
_cell.angle_gamma   90.00
#
_symmetry.space_group_name_H-M   'P 1'
#
loop_
_entity.id
_entity.type
_entity.pdbx_description
1 polymer ?
#
loop_
_entity_poly.entity_id
_entity_poly.type
_entity_poly.pdbx_seq_one_letter_code
_entity_poly.pdbx_strand_id
1 'polypeptide(L)'
;YGPDDILPAGVKVDLRRNSNISTGGDSIDVTDSMHPSYKELAADMARAMGAWACGVDLIIPDSSAISTKENPNCTCIELNFNPSMYMHTYCAEGPGQSITPKILAKLFPEMDL
;
A
#
# COMPACT_ATOMS: atom_id res chain seq x y z
N TYR A 1 -6.33 -8.75 -28.60
CA TYR A 1 -6.97 -7.62 -29.29
C TYR A 1 -5.90 -6.63 -29.72
N GLY A 2 -6.02 -6.09 -30.91
CA GLY A 2 -5.17 -5.03 -31.44
C GLY A 2 -5.77 -3.64 -31.24
N PRO A 3 -5.04 -2.56 -31.59
CA PRO A 3 -5.48 -1.20 -31.36
C PRO A 3 -6.72 -0.78 -32.14
N ASP A 4 -7.03 -1.48 -33.22
CA ASP A 4 -8.18 -1.19 -34.10
C ASP A 4 -9.39 -2.12 -33.84
N ASP A 5 -9.27 -3.05 -32.89
CA ASP A 5 -10.34 -3.99 -32.58
C ASP A 5 -11.46 -3.34 -31.78
N ILE A 6 -12.72 -3.62 -32.16
CA ILE A 6 -13.90 -3.23 -31.36
C ILE A 6 -14.18 -4.34 -30.37
N LEU A 7 -14.06 -4.03 -29.07
CA LEU A 7 -14.28 -4.98 -28.00
C LEU A 7 -15.77 -5.35 -27.87
N PRO A 8 -16.10 -6.64 -27.65
CA PRO A 8 -17.44 -7.01 -27.26
C PRO A 8 -17.85 -6.35 -25.94
N ALA A 9 -19.16 -6.13 -25.75
CA ALA A 9 -19.66 -5.55 -24.50
C ALA A 9 -19.27 -6.42 -23.28
N GLY A 10 -18.76 -5.78 -22.23
CA GLY A 10 -18.35 -6.44 -20.99
C GLY A 10 -16.93 -7.07 -21.00
N VAL A 11 -16.21 -6.98 -22.11
CA VAL A 11 -14.80 -7.42 -22.16
C VAL A 11 -13.90 -6.35 -21.55
N LYS A 12 -13.12 -6.73 -20.55
CA LYS A 12 -12.05 -5.89 -19.96
C LYS A 12 -10.72 -6.29 -20.59
N VAL A 13 -9.97 -5.31 -21.06
CA VAL A 13 -8.60 -5.50 -21.57
C VAL A 13 -7.65 -4.61 -20.80
N ASP A 14 -6.63 -5.21 -20.20
CA ASP A 14 -5.59 -4.46 -19.51
C ASP A 14 -4.63 -3.85 -20.54
N LEU A 15 -4.61 -2.53 -20.63
CA LEU A 15 -3.74 -1.79 -21.55
C LEU A 15 -2.30 -1.66 -21.04
N ARG A 16 -2.09 -1.80 -19.74
CA ARG A 16 -0.80 -1.74 -19.06
C ARG A 16 -0.75 -2.68 -17.87
N ARG A 17 0.42 -3.24 -17.63
CA ARG A 17 0.75 -3.97 -16.39
C ARG A 17 1.64 -3.08 -15.52
N ASN A 18 1.04 -2.27 -14.70
CA ASN A 18 1.73 -1.41 -13.74
C ASN A 18 0.93 -1.30 -12.44
N SER A 19 1.63 -1.17 -11.33
CA SER A 19 1.02 -1.02 -10.00
C SER A 19 0.84 0.45 -9.59
N ASN A 20 1.45 1.39 -10.33
CA ASN A 20 1.37 2.79 -9.99
C ASN A 20 -0.03 3.35 -10.29
N ILE A 21 -0.72 3.90 -9.27
CA ILE A 21 -2.08 4.43 -9.36
C ILE A 21 -2.18 5.57 -10.38
N SER A 22 -1.20 6.46 -10.44
CA SER A 22 -1.19 7.59 -11.39
C SER A 22 -1.20 7.16 -12.85
N THR A 23 -0.87 5.91 -13.13
CA THR A 23 -0.82 5.34 -14.49
C THR A 23 -1.79 4.16 -14.68
N GLY A 24 -2.78 4.01 -13.80
CA GLY A 24 -3.90 3.08 -13.94
C GLY A 24 -3.86 1.84 -13.07
N GLY A 25 -2.99 1.80 -12.04
CA GLY A 25 -3.04 0.77 -11.01
C GLY A 25 -4.22 0.99 -10.05
N ASP A 26 -4.78 -0.08 -9.50
CA ASP A 26 -5.83 -0.04 -8.49
C ASP A 26 -5.23 -0.17 -7.08
N SER A 27 -5.76 0.60 -6.13
CA SER A 27 -5.44 0.44 -4.71
C SER A 27 -6.44 -0.51 -4.06
N ILE A 28 -5.93 -1.55 -3.42
CA ILE A 28 -6.74 -2.55 -2.70
C ILE A 28 -6.29 -2.57 -1.25
N ASP A 29 -7.23 -2.39 -0.31
CA ASP A 29 -6.92 -2.50 1.10
C ASP A 29 -6.85 -3.97 1.53
N VAL A 30 -5.65 -4.45 1.78
CA VAL A 30 -5.36 -5.82 2.27
C VAL A 30 -4.90 -5.82 3.73
N THR A 31 -5.12 -4.72 4.45
CA THR A 31 -4.61 -4.53 5.82
C THR A 31 -5.00 -5.66 6.76
N ASP A 32 -6.24 -6.15 6.70
CA ASP A 32 -6.74 -7.18 7.61
C ASP A 32 -6.43 -8.60 7.14
N SER A 33 -6.13 -8.80 5.87
CA SER A 33 -5.88 -10.12 5.27
C SER A 33 -4.39 -10.48 5.18
N MET A 34 -3.49 -9.49 5.22
CA MET A 34 -2.06 -9.75 5.13
C MET A 34 -1.49 -10.30 6.44
N HIS A 35 -0.45 -11.14 6.35
CA HIS A 35 0.23 -11.68 7.52
C HIS A 35 0.85 -10.54 8.37
N PRO A 36 0.69 -10.53 9.72
CA PRO A 36 1.15 -9.44 10.58
C PRO A 36 2.64 -9.13 10.48
N SER A 37 3.48 -10.11 10.13
CA SER A 37 4.92 -9.93 9.99
C SER A 37 5.34 -8.82 9.03
N TYR A 38 4.54 -8.54 7.99
CA TYR A 38 4.85 -7.44 7.06
C TYR A 38 4.62 -6.07 7.70
N LYS A 39 3.61 -5.95 8.58
CA LYS A 39 3.37 -4.71 9.34
C LYS A 39 4.49 -4.43 10.33
N GLU A 40 4.96 -5.48 11.01
CA GLU A 40 6.10 -5.40 11.94
C GLU A 40 7.39 -5.03 11.20
N LEU A 41 7.66 -5.69 10.06
CA LEU A 41 8.81 -5.40 9.21
C LEU A 41 8.81 -3.95 8.72
N ALA A 42 7.68 -3.46 8.21
CA ALA A 42 7.55 -2.08 7.76
C ALA A 42 7.77 -1.08 8.91
N ALA A 43 7.23 -1.37 10.10
CA ALA A 43 7.45 -0.54 11.29
C ALA A 43 8.93 -0.54 11.74
N ASP A 44 9.62 -1.67 11.64
CA ASP A 44 11.05 -1.77 11.93
C ASP A 44 11.89 -0.98 10.93
N MET A 45 11.55 -1.02 9.64
CA MET A 45 12.19 -0.22 8.60
C MET A 45 12.01 1.28 8.86
N ALA A 46 10.78 1.71 9.18
CA ALA A 46 10.51 3.11 9.53
C ALA A 46 11.33 3.57 10.74
N ARG A 47 11.42 2.76 11.80
CA ARG A 47 12.22 3.06 12.99
C ARG A 47 13.71 3.15 12.67
N ALA A 48 14.23 2.23 11.84
CA ALA A 48 15.64 2.23 11.43
C ALA A 48 16.02 3.50 10.66
N MET A 49 15.07 4.08 9.91
CA MET A 49 15.24 5.34 9.20
C MET A 49 15.00 6.58 10.09
N GLY A 50 14.61 6.41 11.35
CA GLY A 50 14.25 7.52 12.22
C GLY A 50 12.92 8.19 11.84
N ALA A 51 12.09 7.55 11.04
CA ALA A 51 10.81 8.08 10.62
C ALA A 51 9.70 7.64 11.59
N TRP A 52 8.89 8.59 12.07
CA TRP A 52 7.71 8.28 12.87
C TRP A 52 6.47 7.99 11.98
N ALA A 53 6.49 8.43 10.72
CA ALA A 53 5.54 8.09 9.68
C ALA A 53 6.26 8.06 8.33
N CYS A 54 6.06 7.02 7.54
CA CYS A 54 6.55 6.93 6.17
C CYS A 54 5.75 5.90 5.37
N GLY A 55 5.80 6.01 4.05
CA GLY A 55 5.42 4.94 3.15
C GLY A 55 6.54 3.91 3.04
N VAL A 56 6.18 2.64 3.01
CA VAL A 56 7.12 1.53 2.80
C VAL A 56 6.59 0.68 1.65
N ASP A 57 7.28 0.72 0.53
CA ASP A 57 6.89 -0.01 -0.68
C ASP A 57 7.56 -1.36 -0.72
N LEU A 58 6.76 -2.41 -0.60
CA LEU A 58 7.20 -3.81 -0.60
C LEU A 58 6.62 -4.56 -1.81
N ILE A 59 7.44 -5.35 -2.47
CA ILE A 59 6.97 -6.43 -3.35
C ILE A 59 6.84 -7.69 -2.51
N ILE A 60 5.63 -8.22 -2.42
CA ILE A 60 5.29 -9.40 -1.61
C ILE A 60 4.69 -10.45 -2.55
N PRO A 61 5.39 -11.59 -2.78
CA PRO A 61 4.86 -12.67 -3.62
C PRO A 61 3.61 -13.35 -3.07
N ASP A 62 3.55 -13.50 -1.73
CA ASP A 62 2.42 -14.09 -1.03
C ASP A 62 2.21 -13.36 0.30
N SER A 63 1.19 -12.51 0.35
CA SER A 63 0.88 -11.70 1.53
C SER A 63 0.34 -12.51 2.71
N SER A 64 -0.09 -13.75 2.51
CA SER A 64 -0.54 -14.66 3.57
C SER A 64 0.59 -15.41 4.26
N ALA A 65 1.74 -15.53 3.58
CA ALA A 65 2.91 -16.23 4.11
C ALA A 65 3.69 -15.35 5.11
N ILE A 66 4.28 -15.99 6.12
CA ILE A 66 5.14 -15.29 7.09
C ILE A 66 6.43 -14.78 6.41
N SER A 67 6.86 -13.57 6.80
CA SER A 67 8.18 -13.03 6.46
C SER A 67 8.99 -12.80 7.74
N THR A 68 10.24 -13.28 7.76
CA THR A 68 11.17 -13.06 8.88
C THR A 68 12.45 -12.38 8.39
N LYS A 69 13.27 -11.90 9.31
CA LYS A 69 14.57 -11.29 8.97
C LYS A 69 15.54 -12.32 8.37
N GLU A 70 15.45 -13.57 8.86
CA GLU A 70 16.30 -14.69 8.42
C GLU A 70 15.80 -15.29 7.09
N ASN A 71 14.50 -15.21 6.85
CA ASN A 71 13.87 -15.70 5.62
C ASN A 71 12.83 -14.70 5.13
N PRO A 72 13.27 -13.61 4.49
CA PRO A 72 12.38 -12.57 4.02
C PRO A 72 11.57 -13.05 2.81
N ASN A 73 10.24 -12.87 2.88
CA ASN A 73 9.30 -13.16 1.78
C ASN A 73 8.81 -11.85 1.14
N CYS A 74 9.66 -10.86 1.06
CA CYS A 74 9.38 -9.60 0.39
C CYS A 74 10.67 -8.89 -0.01
N THR A 75 10.54 -7.94 -0.92
CA THR A 75 11.61 -7.00 -1.29
C THR A 75 11.13 -5.59 -1.04
N CYS A 76 11.89 -4.82 -0.26
CA CYS A 76 11.65 -3.38 -0.10
C CYS A 76 12.19 -2.64 -1.32
N ILE A 77 11.36 -1.82 -1.94
CA ILE A 77 11.72 -0.99 -3.11
C ILE A 77 12.08 0.41 -2.64
N GLU A 78 11.24 1.01 -1.78
CA GLU A 78 11.34 2.41 -1.41
C GLU A 78 10.81 2.65 0.00
N LEU A 79 11.40 3.65 0.68
CA LEU A 79 10.84 4.29 1.85
C LEU A 79 10.62 5.78 1.54
N ASN A 80 9.41 6.28 1.78
CA ASN A 80 8.99 7.61 1.42
C ASN A 80 8.55 8.40 2.64
N PHE A 81 9.21 9.54 2.93
CA PHE A 81 8.88 10.42 4.06
C PHE A 81 7.62 11.26 3.85
N ASN A 82 7.14 11.38 2.62
CA ASN A 82 5.93 12.10 2.29
C ASN A 82 4.96 11.22 1.49
N PRO A 83 4.44 10.15 2.10
CA PRO A 83 3.55 9.22 1.40
C PRO A 83 2.21 9.87 1.08
N SER A 84 1.64 9.54 -0.06
CA SER A 84 0.26 9.87 -0.36
C SER A 84 -0.67 9.07 0.55
N MET A 85 -1.52 9.76 1.33
CA MET A 85 -2.49 9.12 2.21
C MET A 85 -3.83 8.87 1.52
N TYR A 86 -4.09 9.57 0.41
CA TYR A 86 -5.36 9.51 -0.29
C TYR A 86 -5.70 8.08 -0.73
N MET A 87 -4.76 7.38 -1.37
CA MET A 87 -4.96 6.03 -1.88
C MET A 87 -5.20 4.97 -0.79
N HIS A 88 -4.74 5.23 0.43
CA HIS A 88 -4.97 4.34 1.57
C HIS A 88 -6.33 4.57 2.22
N THR A 89 -6.85 5.80 2.14
CA THR A 89 -8.16 6.16 2.67
C THR A 89 -9.27 5.84 1.66
N TYR A 90 -9.02 6.13 0.38
CA TYR A 90 -9.98 5.97 -0.71
C TYR A 90 -9.44 4.94 -1.70
N CYS A 91 -9.37 3.68 -1.28
CA CYS A 91 -8.94 2.58 -2.13
C CYS A 91 -10.06 2.15 -3.09
N ALA A 92 -9.68 1.50 -4.20
CA ALA A 92 -10.60 0.98 -5.19
C ALA A 92 -11.40 -0.21 -4.65
N GLU A 93 -10.77 -1.02 -3.77
CA GLU A 93 -11.40 -2.17 -3.12
C GLU A 93 -11.01 -2.23 -1.64
N GLY A 94 -11.94 -2.66 -0.79
CA GLY A 94 -11.76 -2.77 0.66
C GLY A 94 -12.22 -1.53 1.44
N PRO A 95 -12.12 -1.56 2.80
CA PRO A 95 -12.68 -0.52 3.66
C PRO A 95 -11.90 0.80 3.66
N GLY A 96 -10.62 0.77 3.26
CA GLY A 96 -9.72 1.90 3.40
C GLY A 96 -9.30 2.17 4.86
N GLN A 97 -8.20 2.91 5.03
CA GLN A 97 -7.62 3.18 6.35
C GLN A 97 -7.66 4.68 6.66
N SER A 98 -8.30 5.06 7.75
CA SER A 98 -8.31 6.45 8.26
C SER A 98 -6.97 6.80 8.90
N ILE A 99 -5.96 7.11 8.09
CA ILE A 99 -4.60 7.41 8.55
C ILE A 99 -4.48 8.85 9.04
N THR A 100 -5.10 9.80 8.33
CA THR A 100 -4.98 11.23 8.61
C THR A 100 -5.36 11.61 10.05
N PRO A 101 -6.49 11.16 10.63
CA PRO A 101 -6.80 11.45 12.03
C PRO A 101 -5.74 10.95 13.01
N LYS A 102 -5.16 9.78 12.77
CA LYS A 102 -4.10 9.22 13.62
C LYS A 102 -2.82 10.07 13.58
N ILE A 103 -2.49 10.61 12.41
CA ILE A 103 -1.34 11.52 12.24
C ILE A 103 -1.62 12.85 12.93
N LEU A 104 -2.81 13.43 12.76
CA LEU A 104 -3.19 14.68 13.41
C LEU A 104 -3.20 14.56 14.92
N ALA A 105 -3.76 13.48 15.48
CA ALA A 105 -3.73 13.23 16.92
C ALA A 105 -2.29 13.08 17.47
N LYS A 106 -1.35 12.61 16.65
CA LYS A 106 0.06 12.51 17.03
C LYS A 106 0.76 13.87 17.00
N LEU A 107 0.43 14.73 16.03
CA LEU A 107 1.04 16.06 15.86
C LEU A 107 0.43 17.09 16.81
N PHE A 108 -0.84 16.95 17.14
CA PHE A 108 -1.64 17.89 17.92
C PHE A 108 -2.37 17.13 19.04
N PRO A 109 -1.64 16.61 20.05
CA PRO A 109 -2.21 15.78 21.10
C PRO A 109 -3.22 16.52 21.99
N GLU A 110 -3.23 17.85 21.95
CA GLU A 110 -4.17 18.73 22.66
C GLU A 110 -5.52 18.89 21.93
N MET A 111 -5.62 18.42 20.67
CA MET A 111 -6.87 18.46 19.91
C MET A 111 -7.68 17.18 20.17
N ASP A 112 -8.93 17.35 20.56
CA ASP A 112 -9.90 16.26 20.65
C ASP A 112 -10.44 15.99 19.23
N LEU A 113 -9.86 14.97 18.57
CA LEU A 113 -10.11 14.63 17.15
C LEU A 113 -10.92 13.35 17.03
#